data_3d53866f4deb07a3e6b2e2da705e09d1
#
_entry.id   3d53866f4deb07a3e6b2e2da705e09d1
#
_cell.length_a   1.000
_cell.length_b   1.000
_cell.length_c   1.000
_cell.angle_alpha   90.00
_cell.angle_beta   90.00
_cell.angle_gamma   90.00
#
_symmetry.space_group_name_H-M   'P 1'
#
loop_
_entity.id
_entity.type
_entity.pdbx_description
1 polymer ?
#
loop_
_entity_poly.entity_id
_entity_poly.type
_entity_poly.pdbx_seq_one_letter_code
_entity_poly.pdbx_strand_id
1 'polypeptide(L)' 'MPIGGVVVSTRPEDLAAAREMLAACAGVEVHGADDKGHIVVVFDTSTGEEME' A
#
# COMPACT_ATOMS: atom_id res chain seq x y z
N MET A 1 -14.40 -9.86 6.49
CA MET A 1 -13.87 -8.65 6.03
C MET A 1 -12.41 -8.69 6.02
N PRO A 2 -11.83 -9.25 5.03
CA PRO A 2 -10.39 -9.36 4.99
C PRO A 2 -9.76 -8.04 4.60
N ILE A 3 -9.20 -7.42 5.55
CA ILE A 3 -8.45 -6.21 5.32
C ILE A 3 -7.07 -6.48 5.87
N GLY A 4 -6.08 -6.37 5.03
CA GLY A 4 -4.72 -6.62 5.46
C GLY A 4 -3.88 -5.38 5.40
N GLY A 5 -2.95 -5.26 6.33
CA GLY A 5 -2.03 -4.15 6.35
C GLY A 5 -0.62 -4.67 6.22
N VAL A 6 0.20 -3.97 5.45
CA VAL A 6 1.56 -4.37 5.21
C VAL A 6 2.44 -3.13 5.28
N VAL A 7 3.62 -3.30 5.86
CA VAL A 7 4.59 -2.22 5.86
C VAL A 7 5.64 -2.56 4.82
N VAL A 8 5.80 -1.68 3.85
CA VAL A 8 6.75 -1.88 2.77
C VAL A 8 7.98 -1.06 3.10
N SER A 9 9.14 -1.69 3.04
CA SER A 9 10.39 -1.00 3.32
C SER A 9 11.09 -0.66 2.03
N THR A 10 11.46 0.58 1.86
CA THR A 10 12.21 1.00 0.70
C THR A 10 13.34 1.89 1.18
N ARG A 11 14.17 2.33 0.25
CA ARG A 11 15.16 3.31 0.59
C ARG A 11 14.50 4.66 0.68
N PRO A 12 14.97 5.54 1.56
CA PRO A 12 14.34 6.85 1.67
C PRO A 12 14.32 7.60 0.34
N GLU A 13 15.33 7.39 -0.48
CA GLU A 13 15.39 8.09 -1.75
C GLU A 13 14.40 7.52 -2.74
N ASP A 14 13.92 6.28 -2.52
CA ASP A 14 12.95 5.67 -3.42
C ASP A 14 11.54 5.80 -2.88
N LEU A 15 11.37 6.47 -1.76
CA LEU A 15 10.09 6.49 -1.10
C LEU A 15 8.99 7.08 -1.98
N ALA A 16 9.29 8.19 -2.63
CA ALA A 16 8.27 8.84 -3.45
C ALA A 16 7.87 7.95 -4.62
N ALA A 17 8.84 7.32 -5.26
CA ALA A 17 8.52 6.45 -6.38
C ALA A 17 7.72 5.25 -5.93
N ALA A 18 8.08 4.67 -4.79
CA ALA A 18 7.36 3.52 -4.29
C ALA A 18 5.92 3.90 -3.94
N ARG A 19 5.72 5.06 -3.33
CA ARG A 19 4.37 5.48 -3.00
C ARG A 19 3.53 5.65 -4.25
N GLU A 20 4.12 6.18 -5.31
CA GLU A 20 3.36 6.36 -6.52
C GLU A 20 2.99 5.04 -7.14
N MET A 21 3.90 4.09 -7.10
CA MET A 21 3.59 2.79 -7.65
C MET A 21 2.49 2.11 -6.87
N LEU A 22 2.54 2.20 -5.55
CA LEU A 22 1.52 1.57 -4.75
C LEU A 22 0.17 2.25 -4.90
N ALA A 23 0.18 3.56 -5.04
CA ALA A 23 -1.07 4.28 -5.20
C ALA A 23 -1.73 3.95 -6.53
N ALA A 24 -0.95 3.52 -7.50
CA ALA A 24 -1.51 3.17 -8.80
C ALA A 24 -2.12 1.77 -8.80
N CYS A 25 -1.88 0.99 -7.77
CA CYS A 25 -2.44 -0.35 -7.72
C CYS A 25 -3.86 -0.30 -7.22
N ALA A 26 -4.74 -0.99 -7.93
CA ALA A 26 -6.13 -1.04 -7.51
C ALA A 26 -6.25 -1.87 -6.25
N GLY A 27 -7.06 -1.42 -5.32
CA GLY A 27 -7.27 -2.17 -4.09
C GLY A 27 -6.21 -1.93 -3.04
N VAL A 28 -5.27 -1.04 -3.30
CA VAL A 28 -4.20 -0.74 -2.36
C VAL A 28 -4.30 0.72 -1.99
N GLU A 29 -4.25 1.00 -0.70
CA GLU A 29 -4.27 2.37 -0.22
C GLU A 29 -3.04 2.63 0.61
N VAL A 30 -2.37 3.72 0.33
CA VAL A 30 -1.21 4.11 1.09
C VAL A 30 -1.69 4.98 2.23
N HIS A 31 -1.50 4.51 3.45
CA HIS A 31 -2.01 5.21 4.61
C HIS A 31 -0.98 6.12 5.26
N GLY A 32 0.28 5.87 4.99
CA GLY A 32 1.30 6.74 5.55
C GLY A 32 2.66 6.24 5.19
N ALA A 33 3.64 7.08 5.44
CA ALA A 33 5.02 6.72 5.19
C ALA A 33 5.88 7.54 6.11
N ASP A 34 7.01 6.99 6.54
CA ASP A 34 7.91 7.78 7.36
C ASP A 34 9.15 8.11 6.51
N ASP A 35 10.02 8.90 7.07
CA ASP A 35 11.17 9.34 6.30
C ASP A 35 12.29 8.35 6.35
N LYS A 36 12.07 7.19 6.89
CA LYS A 36 13.06 6.15 6.88
C LYS A 36 12.83 5.14 5.76
N GLY A 37 11.79 5.35 4.98
CA GLY A 37 11.51 4.46 3.86
C GLY A 37 10.45 3.43 4.14
N HIS A 38 9.68 3.57 5.20
CA HIS A 38 8.62 2.62 5.50
C HIS A 38 7.29 3.19 5.04
N ILE A 39 6.53 2.39 4.32
CA ILE A 39 5.24 2.80 3.81
C ILE A 39 4.19 1.85 4.35
N VAL A 40 3.17 2.41 4.97
CA VAL A 40 2.08 1.60 5.50
C VAL A 40 0.99 1.54 4.43
N VAL A 41 0.69 0.34 3.99
CA VAL A 41 -0.33 0.14 2.96
C VAL A 41 -1.40 -0.78 3.48
N VAL A 42 -2.61 -0.55 3.04
CA VAL A 42 -3.73 -1.37 3.42
C VAL A 42 -4.35 -1.93 2.15
N PHE A 43 -4.62 -3.22 2.16
CA PHE A 43 -5.25 -3.89 1.03
C PHE A 43 -6.72 -4.05 1.32
N ASP A 44 -7.53 -3.62 0.38
CA ASP A 44 -8.97 -3.77 0.50
C ASP A 44 -9.38 -4.85 -0.47
N THR A 45 -9.78 -5.99 0.05
CA THR A 45 -10.14 -7.10 -0.80
C THR A 45 -11.63 -7.26 -0.93
N SER A 46 -12.40 -6.32 -0.45
CA SER A 46 -13.83 -6.49 -0.53
C SER A 46 -14.30 -6.58 -1.97
N THR A 47 -13.62 -5.89 -2.88
CA THR A 47 -14.05 -5.97 -4.25
C THR A 47 -13.82 -7.34 -4.82
N GLY A 48 -12.81 -8.03 -4.36
CA GLY A 48 -12.56 -9.36 -4.88
C GLY A 48 -13.63 -10.31 -4.53
N GLU A 49 -14.28 -10.11 -3.41
CA GLU A 49 -15.31 -11.04 -3.04
C GLU A 49 -16.47 -10.95 -3.90
N GLU A 50 -16.69 -9.82 -4.50
CA GLU A 50 -17.86 -9.72 -5.29
C GLU A 50 -17.79 -10.48 -6.53
N MET A 51 -16.65 -10.99 -6.85
CA MET A 51 -16.55 -11.72 -8.03
C MET A 51 -17.24 -12.99 -7.98
N GLU A 52 -17.53 -13.48 -6.84
CA GLU A 52 -18.19 -14.72 -6.79
C GLU A 52 -19.55 -14.57 -6.93
#